data_b751d4430e69012d321ad41d8f5320c7
#
_entry.id   b751d4430e69012d321ad41d8f5320c7
#
_cell.length_a   1.000
_cell.length_b   1.000
_cell.length_c   1.000
_cell.angle_alpha   90.00
_cell.angle_beta   90.00
_cell.angle_gamma   90.00
#
_symmetry.space_group_name_H-M   'P 1'
#
loop_
_entity.id
_entity.type
_entity.pdbx_description
1 polymer ?
#
loop_
_entity_poly.entity_id
_entity_poly.type
_entity_poly.pdbx_seq_one_letter_code
_entity_poly.pdbx_strand_id
1 'polypeptide(L)'
;MSIKISGTGSFIPKNIVKNNTFLDSEFYDKNGEPYPNSNKDIIEKFELITGIKERRYADKNHNTSDLATFASIEAIKDAGIDKEEIDYIIVAHNFGEIDYNT
;
A
#
# COMPACT_ATOMS: atom_id res chain seq x y z
N MET A 1 4.72 -29.05 -19.37
CA MET A 1 5.29 -28.08 -18.42
C MET A 1 4.21 -27.65 -17.43
N SER A 2 4.48 -27.72 -16.18
CA SER A 2 3.56 -27.25 -15.14
C SER A 2 4.18 -26.07 -14.41
N ILE A 3 3.32 -25.13 -14.04
CA ILE A 3 3.71 -23.95 -13.26
C ILE A 3 3.05 -24.06 -11.90
N LYS A 4 3.78 -23.81 -10.85
CA LYS A 4 3.26 -23.84 -9.49
C LYS A 4 3.76 -22.63 -8.71
N ILE A 5 2.96 -22.25 -7.69
CA ILE A 5 3.39 -21.27 -6.71
C ILE A 5 4.16 -22.04 -5.63
N SER A 6 5.44 -21.73 -5.48
CA SER A 6 6.31 -22.41 -4.50
C SER A 6 6.29 -21.78 -3.12
N GLY A 7 5.97 -20.51 -3.04
CA GLY A 7 5.89 -19.79 -1.77
C GLY A 7 5.24 -18.45 -1.92
N THR A 8 4.74 -17.92 -0.82
CA THR A 8 4.11 -16.60 -0.75
C THR A 8 4.64 -15.83 0.44
N GLY A 9 4.55 -14.50 0.35
CA GLY A 9 4.96 -13.64 1.44
C GLY A 9 4.32 -12.29 1.34
N SER A 10 4.21 -11.61 2.47
CA SER A 10 3.64 -10.28 2.52
C SER A 10 4.38 -9.44 3.56
N PHE A 11 4.27 -8.14 3.41
CA PHE A 11 4.74 -7.21 4.41
C PHE A 11 3.67 -6.14 4.64
N ILE A 12 3.22 -6.04 5.88
CA ILE A 12 2.21 -5.06 6.28
C ILE A 12 2.89 -4.04 7.18
N PRO A 13 2.94 -2.76 6.79
CA PRO A 13 3.53 -1.72 7.64
C PRO A 13 2.82 -1.59 8.98
N LYS A 14 3.52 -1.07 9.97
CA LYS A 14 3.04 -0.98 11.35
C LYS A 14 2.18 0.25 11.63
N ASN A 15 2.29 1.30 10.81
CA ASN A 15 1.63 2.57 11.08
C ASN A 15 0.15 2.49 10.71
N ILE A 16 -0.70 2.41 11.71
CA ILE A 16 -2.14 2.33 11.52
C ILE A 16 -2.68 3.75 11.29
N VAL A 17 -3.39 3.95 10.18
CA VAL A 17 -4.05 5.20 9.85
C VAL A 17 -5.55 4.94 9.77
N LYS A 18 -6.28 5.44 10.75
CA LYS A 18 -7.74 5.30 10.82
C LYS A 18 -8.43 6.40 10.02
N ASN A 19 -9.67 6.18 9.68
CA ASN A 19 -10.46 7.13 8.90
C ASN A 19 -10.56 8.50 9.58
N ASN A 20 -10.60 8.57 10.91
CA ASN A 20 -10.70 9.83 11.62
C ASN A 20 -9.46 10.73 11.45
N THR A 21 -8.34 10.18 10.97
CA THR A 21 -7.17 10.98 10.62
C THR A 21 -7.48 12.01 9.53
N PHE A 22 -8.47 11.72 8.68
CA PHE A 22 -8.84 12.59 7.55
C PHE A 22 -9.90 13.64 7.90
N LEU A 23 -10.30 13.73 9.17
CA LEU A 23 -11.29 14.74 9.60
C LEU A 23 -10.80 16.18 9.39
N ASP A 24 -9.49 16.39 9.46
CA ASP A 24 -8.88 17.70 9.26
C ASP A 24 -8.33 17.90 7.83
N SER A 25 -8.60 16.95 6.94
CA SER A 25 -8.17 17.04 5.55
C SER A 25 -9.06 18.00 4.76
N GLU A 26 -8.51 18.49 3.65
CA GLU A 26 -9.24 19.30 2.70
C GLU A 26 -9.63 18.44 1.49
N PHE A 27 -10.91 18.39 1.17
CA PHE A 27 -11.42 17.61 0.05
C PHE A 27 -11.96 18.54 -1.04
N TYR A 28 -11.48 18.36 -2.25
CA TYR A 28 -11.84 19.16 -3.42
C TYR A 28 -12.43 18.28 -4.50
N ASP A 29 -13.34 18.85 -5.29
CA ASP A 29 -13.88 18.17 -6.45
C ASP A 29 -12.91 18.27 -7.65
N LYS A 30 -13.33 17.72 -8.79
CA LYS A 30 -12.51 17.71 -10.01
C LYS A 30 -12.21 19.12 -10.55
N ASN A 31 -12.96 20.13 -10.13
CA ASN A 31 -12.76 21.51 -10.54
C ASN A 31 -11.92 22.32 -9.53
N GLY A 32 -11.44 21.68 -8.47
CA GLY A 32 -10.67 22.33 -7.43
C GLY A 32 -11.52 23.09 -6.42
N GLU A 33 -12.83 22.87 -6.42
CA GLU A 33 -13.74 23.51 -5.47
C GLU A 33 -13.92 22.61 -4.26
N PRO A 34 -14.01 23.19 -3.03
CA PRO A 34 -14.27 22.40 -1.84
C PRO A 34 -15.60 21.66 -1.94
N TYR A 35 -15.63 20.41 -1.47
CA TYR A 35 -16.89 19.68 -1.37
C TYR A 35 -17.84 20.38 -0.39
N PRO A 36 -19.14 20.47 -0.70
CA PRO A 36 -20.12 21.11 0.20
C PRO A 36 -20.43 20.29 1.44
N ASN A 37 -20.12 19.00 1.43
CA ASN A 37 -20.38 18.09 2.54
C ASN A 37 -19.34 18.28 3.63
N SER A 38 -19.71 18.00 4.89
CA SER A 38 -18.77 18.00 5.99
C SER A 38 -17.75 16.86 5.81
N ASN A 39 -16.56 17.02 6.37
CA ASN A 39 -15.54 15.98 6.33
C ASN A 39 -16.03 14.68 6.97
N LYS A 40 -16.81 14.78 8.04
CA LYS A 40 -17.41 13.62 8.68
C LYS A 40 -18.29 12.84 7.70
N ASP A 41 -19.15 13.52 6.95
CA ASP A 41 -20.02 12.88 5.96
C ASP A 41 -19.22 12.25 4.83
N ILE A 42 -18.18 12.93 4.36
CA ILE A 42 -17.31 12.42 3.30
C ILE A 42 -16.62 11.12 3.74
N ILE A 43 -16.09 11.11 4.96
CA ILE A 43 -15.36 9.95 5.51
C ILE A 43 -16.31 8.78 5.73
N GLU A 44 -17.51 9.02 6.26
CA GLU A 44 -18.53 7.99 6.42
C GLU A 44 -18.92 7.36 5.07
N LYS A 45 -19.04 8.19 4.04
CA LYS A 45 -19.37 7.74 2.70
C LYS A 45 -18.23 6.90 2.10
N PHE A 46 -16.99 7.28 2.31
CA PHE A 46 -15.84 6.50 1.88
C PHE A 46 -15.82 5.10 2.53
N GLU A 47 -16.11 5.03 3.82
CA GLU A 47 -16.18 3.73 4.51
C GLU A 47 -17.30 2.87 3.96
N LEU A 48 -18.47 3.45 3.70
CA LEU A 48 -19.60 2.72 3.13
C LEU A 48 -19.29 2.16 1.74
N ILE A 49 -18.56 2.91 0.91
CA ILE A 49 -18.22 2.50 -0.45
C ILE A 49 -17.08 1.48 -0.45
N THR A 50 -16.05 1.69 0.34
CA THR A 50 -14.82 0.88 0.30
C THR A 50 -14.78 -0.24 1.33
N GLY A 51 -15.52 -0.13 2.41
CA GLY A 51 -15.42 -1.04 3.55
C GLY A 51 -14.13 -0.87 4.35
N ILE A 52 -13.32 0.14 4.04
CA ILE A 52 -12.03 0.36 4.69
C ILE A 52 -12.22 1.24 5.91
N LYS A 53 -11.90 0.69 7.08
CA LYS A 53 -11.95 1.42 8.36
C LYS A 53 -10.60 1.99 8.75
N GLU A 54 -9.54 1.29 8.38
CA GLU A 54 -8.17 1.71 8.64
C GLU A 54 -7.25 1.14 7.56
N ARG A 55 -6.07 1.71 7.43
CA ARG A 55 -5.03 1.23 6.52
C ARG A 55 -3.68 1.35 7.19
N ARG A 56 -2.69 0.77 6.55
CA ARG A 56 -1.32 0.78 7.06
C ARG A 56 -0.46 1.64 6.14
N TYR A 57 0.21 2.61 6.72
CA TYR A 57 1.16 3.45 6.00
C TYR A 57 2.57 2.96 6.23
N ALA A 58 3.37 3.00 5.19
CA ALA A 58 4.79 2.69 5.28
C ALA A 58 5.49 3.67 6.23
N ASP A 59 6.54 3.18 6.88
CA ASP A 59 7.45 4.06 7.61
C ASP A 59 8.07 5.07 6.63
N LYS A 60 8.30 6.30 7.10
CA LYS A 60 8.88 7.35 6.26
C LYS A 60 10.26 7.02 5.70
N ASN A 61 10.95 6.06 6.30
CA ASN A 61 12.27 5.60 5.86
C ASN A 61 12.18 4.47 4.83
N HIS A 62 10.97 4.00 4.51
CA HIS A 62 10.76 2.92 3.56
C HIS A 62 10.14 3.45 2.27
N ASN A 63 10.67 3.01 1.15
CA ASN A 63 10.11 3.28 -0.16
C ASN A 63 9.53 1.99 -0.75
N THR A 64 9.05 2.04 -1.99
CA THR A 64 8.38 0.92 -2.65
C THR A 64 9.29 -0.31 -2.73
N SER A 65 10.56 -0.14 -3.07
CA SER A 65 11.48 -1.28 -3.18
C SER A 65 11.76 -1.92 -1.83
N ASP A 66 11.77 -1.15 -0.74
CA ASP A 66 11.94 -1.70 0.59
C ASP A 66 10.78 -2.61 0.95
N LEU A 67 9.54 -2.17 0.72
CA LEU A 67 8.35 -2.96 0.99
C LEU A 67 8.32 -4.23 0.16
N ALA A 68 8.66 -4.13 -1.13
CA ALA A 68 8.74 -5.27 -2.03
C ALA A 68 9.82 -6.26 -1.58
N THR A 69 10.96 -5.76 -1.13
CA THR A 69 12.05 -6.59 -0.62
C THR A 69 11.65 -7.35 0.64
N PHE A 70 10.99 -6.70 1.58
CA PHE A 70 10.54 -7.36 2.82
C PHE A 70 9.55 -8.48 2.52
N ALA A 71 8.58 -8.24 1.63
CA ALA A 71 7.62 -9.26 1.21
C ALA A 71 8.32 -10.41 0.46
N SER A 72 9.29 -10.08 -0.39
CA SER A 72 10.03 -11.08 -1.17
C SER A 72 10.89 -11.99 -0.28
N ILE A 73 11.51 -11.45 0.74
CA ILE A 73 12.29 -12.24 1.71
C ILE A 73 11.40 -13.30 2.36
N GLU A 74 10.19 -12.92 2.75
CA GLU A 74 9.25 -13.86 3.35
C GLU A 74 8.78 -14.92 2.35
N ALA A 75 8.56 -14.55 1.10
CA ALA A 75 8.16 -15.48 0.05
C ALA A 75 9.27 -16.50 -0.25
N ILE A 76 10.52 -16.06 -0.34
CA ILE A 76 11.68 -16.92 -0.58
C ILE A 76 11.86 -17.89 0.59
N LYS A 77 11.69 -17.42 1.80
CA LYS A 77 11.77 -18.22 3.00
C LYS A 77 10.66 -19.30 3.00
N ASP A 78 9.46 -18.93 2.67
CA ASP A 78 8.33 -19.85 2.58
C ASP A 78 8.54 -20.90 1.48
N ALA A 79 9.11 -20.51 0.35
CA ALA A 79 9.43 -21.41 -0.74
C ALA A 79 10.58 -22.37 -0.41
N GLY A 80 11.42 -22.04 0.58
CA GLY A 80 12.57 -22.87 0.94
C GLY A 80 13.66 -22.91 -0.12
N ILE A 81 13.77 -21.87 -0.94
CA ILE A 81 14.77 -21.78 -2.02
C ILE A 81 15.86 -20.77 -1.66
N ASP A 82 16.98 -20.87 -2.37
CA ASP A 82 18.03 -19.86 -2.35
C ASP A 82 17.62 -18.71 -3.28
N LYS A 83 17.84 -17.47 -2.85
CA LYS A 83 17.54 -16.30 -3.67
C LYS A 83 18.30 -16.32 -5.02
N GLU A 84 19.45 -16.98 -5.07
CA GLU A 84 20.25 -17.09 -6.30
C GLU A 84 19.59 -18.01 -7.36
N GLU A 85 18.56 -18.77 -6.98
CA GLU A 85 17.80 -19.59 -7.92
C GLU A 85 16.75 -18.78 -8.69
N ILE A 86 16.57 -17.50 -8.35
CA ILE A 86 15.57 -16.64 -8.99
C ILE A 86 16.16 -16.07 -10.28
N ASP A 87 15.45 -16.30 -11.39
CA ASP A 87 15.88 -15.82 -12.72
C ASP A 87 15.25 -14.48 -13.07
N TYR A 88 14.01 -14.23 -12.64
CA TYR A 88 13.26 -13.02 -12.98
C TYR A 88 12.54 -12.45 -11.78
N ILE A 89 12.46 -11.12 -11.76
CA ILE A 89 11.69 -10.38 -10.77
C ILE A 89 10.71 -9.49 -11.51
N ILE A 90 9.42 -9.60 -11.17
CA ILE A 90 8.37 -8.75 -11.74
C ILE A 90 7.70 -8.00 -10.60
N VAL A 91 7.72 -6.68 -10.66
CA VAL A 91 7.12 -5.82 -9.63
C VAL A 91 6.01 -4.99 -10.26
N ALA A 92 4.79 -5.15 -9.75
CA ALA A 92 3.67 -4.32 -10.14
C ALA A 92 3.51 -3.19 -9.11
N HIS A 93 3.48 -1.96 -9.58
CA HIS A 93 3.33 -0.78 -8.74
C HIS A 93 2.74 0.39 -9.53
N ASN A 94 2.22 1.39 -8.83
CA ASN A 94 1.62 2.55 -9.50
C ASN A 94 2.63 3.69 -9.74
N PHE A 95 3.48 3.99 -8.76
CA PHE A 95 4.33 5.17 -8.81
C PHE A 95 5.83 4.89 -8.66
N GLY A 96 6.21 3.64 -8.39
CA GLY A 96 7.61 3.28 -8.19
C GLY A 96 8.23 3.99 -6.99
N GLU A 97 9.44 4.52 -7.17
CA GLU A 97 10.20 5.21 -6.15
C GLU A 97 10.27 6.71 -6.42
N ILE A 98 9.19 7.28 -6.90
CA ILE A 98 9.14 8.71 -7.14
C ILE A 98 9.13 9.45 -5.81
N ASP A 99 10.10 10.30 -5.62
CA ASP A 99 10.18 11.17 -4.45
C ASP A 99 9.61 12.54 -4.81
N TYR A 100 8.45 12.85 -4.24
CA TYR A 100 7.77 14.12 -4.49
C TYR A 100 8.30 15.28 -3.65
N ASN A 101 9.25 15.02 -2.76
CA ASN A 101 9.81 16.03 -1.86
C ASN A 101 11.14 16.61 -2.34
N THR A 102 11.60 16.20 -3.50
CA THR A 102 12.87 16.71 -4.08
C THR A 102 12.69 17.84 -5.07
#